data_b82cbf92fd8172c0d67dbf9e35e86e82
#
_entry.id   b82cbf92fd8172c0d67dbf9e35e86e82
#
_cell.length_a   1.000
_cell.length_b   1.000
_cell.length_c   1.000
_cell.angle_alpha   90.00
_cell.angle_beta   90.00
_cell.angle_gamma   90.00
#
_symmetry.space_group_name_H-M   'P 1'
#
loop_
_entity.id
_entity.type
_entity.pdbx_description
1 polymer ?
#
loop_
_entity_poly.entity_id
_entity_poly.type
_entity_poly.pdbx_seq_one_letter_code
_entity_poly.pdbx_strand_id
1 'polypeptide(L)'
;MSARHDDSDLTWLPTREGEEPWTIDDLEEVRSELLSERERLTADLAESEMDLQDLMRDYGGGSGDDSADTGGKVLEREQEMTLTNNSRGLLAQTERALERLDAHTYGVCENCEQPVGKLRLQAFPRATLCVSCKQKQERR
;
A
#
# COMPACT_ATOMS: atom_id res chain seq x y z
N MET A 1 -6.73 30.27 -1.35
CA MET A 1 -6.21 29.88 -1.03
C MET A 1 -6.19 28.81 -0.86
N SER A 2 -5.96 28.55 -0.71
CA SER A 2 -5.61 27.50 -0.54
C SER A 2 -6.42 26.52 -0.59
N ALA A 3 -6.18 25.73 -1.36
CA ALA A 3 -6.75 24.50 -1.36
C ALA A 3 -6.54 23.80 -0.12
N ARG A 4 -6.06 24.52 0.88
CA ARG A 4 -5.89 23.89 2.07
C ARG A 4 -7.21 23.59 2.58
N HIS A 5 -7.55 22.38 2.64
CA HIS A 5 -8.78 21.97 3.25
C HIS A 5 -8.78 22.38 4.70
N ASP A 6 -9.91 22.85 5.14
CA ASP A 6 -10.08 23.15 6.54
C ASP A 6 -10.13 21.83 7.29
N ASP A 7 -9.00 21.40 7.82
CA ASP A 7 -8.91 20.14 8.54
C ASP A 7 -9.74 20.14 9.81
N SER A 8 -10.28 21.29 10.20
CA SER A 8 -11.18 21.34 11.36
C SER A 8 -12.54 20.71 11.05
N ASP A 9 -12.89 20.60 9.79
CA ASP A 9 -14.16 19.98 9.39
C ASP A 9 -13.88 18.56 8.91
N LEU A 10 -14.10 17.60 9.78
CA LEU A 10 -13.89 16.18 9.48
C LEU A 10 -15.17 15.41 9.29
N THR A 11 -16.26 16.11 8.94
CA THR A 11 -17.56 15.46 8.73
C THR A 11 -17.54 14.49 7.55
N TRP A 12 -16.61 14.68 6.61
CA TRP A 12 -16.48 13.78 5.48
C TRP A 12 -15.85 12.44 5.85
N LEU A 13 -15.27 12.34 7.06
CA LEU A 13 -14.52 11.16 7.47
C LEU A 13 -15.39 10.32 8.39
N PRO A 14 -15.96 9.22 7.89
CA PRO A 14 -16.96 8.49 8.66
C PRO A 14 -16.37 7.57 9.71
N THR A 15 -17.18 7.27 10.71
CA THR A 15 -16.82 6.27 11.72
C THR A 15 -17.90 5.21 11.73
N ARG A 16 -17.57 4.08 12.33
CA ARG A 16 -18.56 3.02 12.56
C ARG A 16 -19.21 3.25 13.92
N GLU A 17 -20.33 2.58 14.13
CA GLU A 17 -21.06 2.69 15.37
C GLU A 17 -20.16 2.32 16.54
N GLY A 18 -20.19 3.13 17.57
CA GLY A 18 -19.39 2.89 18.78
C GLY A 18 -18.00 3.48 18.73
N GLU A 19 -17.60 4.03 17.60
CA GLU A 19 -16.28 4.65 17.49
C GLU A 19 -16.36 6.14 17.80
N GLU A 20 -15.26 6.66 18.34
CA GLU A 20 -15.17 8.09 18.59
C GLU A 20 -14.92 8.83 17.27
N PRO A 21 -15.37 10.10 17.18
CA PRO A 21 -15.10 10.87 15.97
C PRO A 21 -13.61 11.07 15.74
N TRP A 22 -13.26 11.27 14.49
CA TRP A 22 -11.89 11.59 14.13
C TRP A 22 -11.52 12.97 14.65
N THR A 23 -10.27 13.11 15.11
CA THR A 23 -9.72 14.40 15.47
C THR A 23 -8.67 14.79 14.44
N ILE A 24 -8.27 16.05 14.44
CA ILE A 24 -7.22 16.54 13.56
C ILE A 24 -5.92 15.76 13.82
N ASP A 25 -5.61 15.50 15.09
CA ASP A 25 -4.42 14.75 15.44
C ASP A 25 -4.47 13.32 14.89
N ASP A 26 -5.62 12.67 14.96
CA ASP A 26 -5.82 11.34 14.40
C ASP A 26 -5.54 11.33 12.90
N LEU A 27 -6.05 12.33 12.19
CA LEU A 27 -5.89 12.43 10.75
C LEU A 27 -4.44 12.70 10.37
N GLU A 28 -3.78 13.59 11.10
CA GLU A 28 -2.37 13.90 10.86
C GLU A 28 -1.49 12.69 11.10
N GLU A 29 -1.80 11.90 12.11
CA GLU A 29 -1.06 10.68 12.40
C GLU A 29 -1.19 9.67 11.25
N VAL A 30 -2.39 9.48 10.75
CA VAL A 30 -2.62 8.59 9.61
C VAL A 30 -1.88 9.10 8.38
N ARG A 31 -1.97 10.39 8.09
CA ARG A 31 -1.28 10.97 6.94
C ARG A 31 0.23 10.80 7.06
N SER A 32 0.77 11.04 8.26
CA SER A 32 2.20 10.90 8.51
C SER A 32 2.66 9.46 8.29
N GLU A 33 1.88 8.50 8.76
CA GLU A 33 2.20 7.08 8.56
C GLU A 33 2.19 6.72 7.08
N LEU A 34 1.21 7.20 6.34
CA LEU A 34 1.11 6.92 4.91
C LEU A 34 2.28 7.54 4.13
N LEU A 35 2.67 8.75 4.49
CA LEU A 35 3.81 9.39 3.84
C LEU A 35 5.11 8.67 4.13
N SER A 36 5.33 8.25 5.36
CA SER A 36 6.50 7.45 5.73
C SER A 36 6.52 6.12 5.00
N GLU A 37 5.36 5.48 4.91
CA GLU A 37 5.23 4.20 4.24
C GLU A 37 5.53 4.34 2.74
N ARG A 38 5.03 5.41 2.13
CA ARG A 38 5.29 5.68 0.72
C ARG A 38 6.79 5.83 0.45
N GLU A 39 7.45 6.57 1.32
CA GLU A 39 8.89 6.80 1.20
C GLU A 39 9.67 5.50 1.33
N ARG A 40 9.34 4.70 2.33
CA ARG A 40 9.98 3.41 2.54
C ARG A 40 9.74 2.46 1.37
N LEU A 41 8.51 2.37 0.91
CA LEU A 41 8.16 1.47 -0.19
C LEU A 41 8.79 1.91 -1.51
N THR A 42 8.90 3.22 -1.73
CA THR A 42 9.57 3.74 -2.91
C THR A 42 11.04 3.33 -2.93
N ALA A 43 11.70 3.44 -1.79
CA ALA A 43 13.10 3.04 -1.67
C ALA A 43 13.27 1.52 -1.84
N ASP A 44 12.40 0.75 -1.19
CA ASP A 44 12.43 -0.72 -1.29
C ASP A 44 12.22 -1.17 -2.74
N LEU A 45 11.28 -0.53 -3.42
CA LEU A 45 10.98 -0.87 -4.81
C LEU A 45 12.17 -0.58 -5.72
N ALA A 46 12.80 0.58 -5.54
CA ALA A 46 13.97 0.93 -6.34
C ALA A 46 15.09 -0.09 -6.15
N GLU A 47 15.32 -0.51 -4.91
CA GLU A 47 16.35 -1.51 -4.60
C GLU A 47 15.99 -2.86 -5.22
N SER A 48 14.74 -3.31 -5.08
CA SER A 48 14.30 -4.57 -5.68
C SER A 48 14.42 -4.55 -7.19
N GLU A 49 14.10 -3.44 -7.82
CA GLU A 49 14.21 -3.33 -9.27
C GLU A 49 15.65 -3.40 -9.73
N MET A 50 16.57 -2.80 -8.99
CA MET A 50 18.00 -2.91 -9.30
C MET A 50 18.50 -4.33 -9.14
N ASP A 51 18.11 -5.00 -8.06
CA ASP A 51 18.47 -6.38 -7.81
C ASP A 51 17.95 -7.30 -8.92
N LEU A 52 16.72 -7.05 -9.36
CA LEU A 52 16.11 -7.83 -10.42
C LEU A 52 16.85 -7.63 -11.74
N GLN A 53 17.23 -6.38 -12.06
CA GLN A 53 18.00 -6.09 -13.25
C GLN A 53 19.33 -6.81 -13.25
N ASP A 54 20.01 -6.82 -12.09
CA ASP A 54 21.28 -7.52 -11.95
C ASP A 54 21.12 -9.03 -12.16
N LEU A 55 20.06 -9.61 -11.59
CA LEU A 55 19.79 -11.03 -11.77
C LEU A 55 19.48 -11.37 -13.22
N MET A 56 18.73 -10.52 -13.91
CA MET A 56 18.40 -10.75 -15.31
C MET A 56 19.63 -10.62 -16.20
N ARG A 57 20.52 -9.70 -15.88
CA ARG A 57 21.76 -9.52 -16.62
C ARG A 57 22.65 -10.75 -16.49
N ASP A 58 22.83 -11.22 -15.24
CA ASP A 58 23.60 -12.43 -14.97
C ASP A 58 23.02 -13.63 -15.68
N TYR A 59 21.69 -13.76 -15.67
CA TYR A 59 21.01 -14.87 -16.31
C TYR A 59 21.25 -14.84 -17.83
N GLY A 60 21.22 -13.67 -18.43
CA GLY A 60 21.39 -13.52 -19.86
C GLY A 60 22.82 -13.77 -20.33
N GLY A 61 23.81 -13.58 -19.45
CA GLY A 61 25.21 -13.74 -19.80
C GLY A 61 25.82 -15.07 -19.42
N GLY A 62 24.99 -16.01 -18.97
CA GLY A 62 25.47 -17.20 -18.29
C GLY A 62 25.89 -18.36 -19.18
N SER A 63 26.59 -18.13 -20.26
CA SER A 63 27.08 -19.26 -21.06
C SER A 63 28.13 -20.01 -20.25
N GLY A 64 27.92 -21.25 -19.98
CA GLY A 64 28.86 -22.04 -19.20
C GLY A 64 28.37 -22.43 -17.82
N ASP A 65 27.21 -21.91 -17.41
CA ASP A 65 26.61 -22.35 -16.16
C ASP A 65 26.06 -23.76 -16.30
N ASP A 66 26.16 -24.56 -15.25
CA ASP A 66 25.54 -25.87 -15.28
C ASP A 66 24.06 -25.74 -14.96
N SER A 67 23.33 -26.85 -15.06
CA SER A 67 21.88 -26.86 -14.87
C SER A 67 21.46 -26.46 -13.46
N ALA A 68 22.25 -26.82 -12.47
CA ALA A 68 21.94 -26.52 -11.08
C ALA A 68 22.04 -25.01 -10.82
N ASP A 69 23.11 -24.38 -11.34
CA ASP A 69 23.28 -22.94 -11.22
C ASP A 69 22.20 -22.19 -11.95
N THR A 70 21.84 -22.67 -13.14
CA THR A 70 20.77 -22.06 -13.92
C THR A 70 19.45 -22.14 -13.18
N GLY A 71 19.15 -23.29 -12.58
CA GLY A 71 17.93 -23.48 -11.81
C GLY A 71 17.87 -22.56 -10.59
N GLY A 72 19.00 -22.41 -9.89
CA GLY A 72 19.08 -21.52 -8.75
C GLY A 72 18.87 -20.07 -9.12
N LYS A 73 19.41 -19.63 -10.25
CA LYS A 73 19.25 -18.26 -10.74
C LYS A 73 17.81 -18.00 -11.15
N VAL A 74 17.13 -18.96 -11.75
CA VAL A 74 15.72 -18.82 -12.11
C VAL A 74 14.88 -18.64 -10.85
N LEU A 75 15.15 -19.43 -9.82
CA LEU A 75 14.42 -19.33 -8.56
C LEU A 75 14.64 -17.97 -7.89
N GLU A 76 15.89 -17.50 -7.84
CA GLU A 76 16.18 -16.18 -7.28
C GLU A 76 15.45 -15.08 -8.02
N ARG A 77 15.45 -15.14 -9.35
CA ARG A 77 14.77 -14.15 -10.17
C ARG A 77 13.28 -14.15 -9.89
N GLU A 78 12.67 -15.33 -9.78
CA GLU A 78 11.24 -15.43 -9.49
C GLU A 78 10.90 -14.88 -8.11
N GLN A 79 11.74 -15.14 -7.12
CA GLN A 79 11.54 -14.61 -5.78
C GLN A 79 11.65 -13.10 -5.78
N GLU A 80 12.63 -12.56 -6.49
CA GLU A 80 12.82 -11.11 -6.57
C GLU A 80 11.68 -10.43 -7.31
N MET A 81 11.16 -11.08 -8.36
CA MET A 81 9.98 -10.57 -9.08
C MET A 81 8.76 -10.52 -8.17
N THR A 82 8.57 -11.54 -7.33
CA THR A 82 7.47 -11.56 -6.39
C THR A 82 7.57 -10.42 -5.38
N LEU A 83 8.77 -10.20 -4.83
CA LEU A 83 9.01 -9.11 -3.88
C LEU A 83 8.78 -7.75 -4.53
N THR A 84 9.27 -7.59 -5.76
CA THR A 84 9.10 -6.35 -6.50
C THR A 84 7.62 -6.06 -6.76
N ASN A 85 6.87 -7.08 -7.17
CA ASN A 85 5.43 -6.94 -7.43
C ASN A 85 4.65 -6.63 -6.16
N ASN A 86 5.03 -7.26 -5.04
CA ASN A 86 4.41 -6.97 -3.75
C ASN A 86 4.64 -5.52 -3.35
N SER A 87 5.87 -5.04 -3.51
CA SER A 87 6.21 -3.65 -3.17
C SER A 87 5.45 -2.66 -4.04
N ARG A 88 5.30 -2.96 -5.34
CA ARG A 88 4.51 -2.12 -6.24
C ARG A 88 3.06 -2.05 -5.80
N GLY A 89 2.50 -3.19 -5.43
CA GLY A 89 1.11 -3.25 -4.98
C GLY A 89 0.88 -2.45 -3.70
N LEU A 90 1.79 -2.58 -2.74
CA LEU A 90 1.68 -1.84 -1.49
C LEU A 90 1.88 -0.34 -1.71
N LEU A 91 2.81 0.03 -2.57
CA LEU A 91 3.04 1.44 -2.90
C LEU A 91 1.82 2.05 -3.58
N ALA A 92 1.25 1.35 -4.55
CA ALA A 92 0.04 1.82 -5.23
C ALA A 92 -1.11 2.01 -4.25
N GLN A 93 -1.27 1.08 -3.33
CA GLN A 93 -2.31 1.14 -2.31
C GLN A 93 -2.10 2.33 -1.37
N THR A 94 -0.84 2.57 -0.99
CA THR A 94 -0.48 3.69 -0.11
C THR A 94 -0.75 5.02 -0.81
N GLU A 95 -0.36 5.14 -2.07
CA GLU A 95 -0.60 6.34 -2.86
C GLU A 95 -2.10 6.59 -3.07
N ARG A 96 -2.85 5.52 -3.29
CA ARG A 96 -4.30 5.64 -3.41
C ARG A 96 -4.93 6.16 -2.13
N ALA A 97 -4.47 5.68 -0.97
CA ALA A 97 -4.97 6.17 0.30
C ALA A 97 -4.67 7.66 0.48
N LEU A 98 -3.47 8.10 0.10
CA LEU A 98 -3.12 9.51 0.17
C LEU A 98 -3.98 10.36 -0.77
N GLU A 99 -4.24 9.88 -1.97
CA GLU A 99 -5.12 10.56 -2.92
C GLU A 99 -6.53 10.70 -2.35
N ARG A 100 -7.02 9.66 -1.69
CA ARG A 100 -8.35 9.69 -1.11
C ARG A 100 -8.43 10.65 0.07
N LEU A 101 -7.34 10.79 0.84
CA LEU A 101 -7.29 11.81 1.89
C LEU A 101 -7.45 13.20 1.29
N ASP A 102 -6.73 13.47 0.21
CA ASP A 102 -6.79 14.77 -0.45
C ASP A 102 -8.17 15.03 -1.08
N ALA A 103 -8.81 13.98 -1.57
CA ALA A 103 -10.13 14.10 -2.20
C ALA A 103 -11.29 14.03 -1.21
N HIS A 104 -10.99 13.83 0.09
CA HIS A 104 -12.00 13.68 1.14
C HIS A 104 -12.90 12.46 0.92
N THR A 105 -12.33 11.39 0.36
CA THR A 105 -13.04 10.11 0.20
C THR A 105 -12.41 8.99 1.02
N TYR A 106 -11.38 9.31 1.76
CA TYR A 106 -10.70 8.34 2.63
C TYR A 106 -11.69 7.83 3.69
N GLY A 107 -11.59 6.55 4.03
CA GLY A 107 -12.40 5.97 5.08
C GLY A 107 -13.72 5.37 4.63
N VAL A 108 -14.04 5.50 3.35
CA VAL A 108 -15.24 4.90 2.77
C VAL A 108 -14.82 3.65 2.00
N CYS A 109 -15.48 2.54 2.28
CA CYS A 109 -15.18 1.27 1.60
C CYS A 109 -15.41 1.43 0.10
N GLU A 110 -14.44 1.04 -0.70
CA GLU A 110 -14.54 1.18 -2.16
C GLU A 110 -15.57 0.25 -2.76
N ASN A 111 -15.92 -0.81 -2.07
CA ASN A 111 -16.85 -1.78 -2.59
C ASN A 111 -18.30 -1.53 -2.16
N CYS A 112 -18.55 -1.31 -0.89
CA CYS A 112 -19.93 -1.19 -0.38
C CYS A 112 -20.29 0.23 0.07
N GLU A 113 -19.35 1.14 0.06
CA GLU A 113 -19.53 2.55 0.40
C GLU A 113 -19.88 2.79 1.88
N GLN A 114 -19.79 1.77 2.71
CA GLN A 114 -19.93 1.92 4.15
C GLN A 114 -18.61 2.34 4.77
N PRO A 115 -18.63 2.85 6.01
CA PRO A 115 -17.36 3.23 6.66
C PRO A 115 -16.42 2.05 6.83
N VAL A 116 -15.15 2.26 6.54
CA VAL A 116 -14.13 1.26 6.84
C VAL A 116 -13.98 1.13 8.35
N GLY A 117 -14.00 2.25 9.05
CA GLY A 117 -13.90 2.29 10.49
C GLY A 117 -12.60 2.93 10.96
N LYS A 118 -12.73 3.82 11.94
CA LYS A 118 -11.58 4.55 12.47
C LYS A 118 -10.51 3.60 13.04
N LEU A 119 -10.93 2.63 13.84
CA LEU A 119 -9.98 1.70 14.47
C LEU A 119 -9.22 0.88 13.44
N ARG A 120 -9.93 0.43 12.39
CA ARG A 120 -9.27 -0.33 11.33
C ARG A 120 -8.28 0.54 10.57
N LEU A 121 -8.63 1.79 10.28
CA LEU A 121 -7.75 2.70 9.56
C LEU A 121 -6.54 3.11 10.39
N GLN A 122 -6.70 3.21 11.70
CA GLN A 122 -5.56 3.49 12.57
C GLN A 122 -4.58 2.33 12.60
N ALA A 123 -5.09 1.11 12.52
CA ALA A 123 -4.24 -0.09 12.45
C ALA A 123 -3.69 -0.34 11.04
N PHE A 124 -4.49 -0.04 10.03
CA PHE A 124 -4.13 -0.29 8.62
C PHE A 124 -4.50 0.91 7.77
N PRO A 125 -3.67 1.96 7.77
CA PRO A 125 -4.02 3.21 7.07
C PRO A 125 -4.23 3.04 5.56
N ARG A 126 -3.68 2.00 4.95
CA ARG A 126 -3.85 1.72 3.52
C ARG A 126 -5.19 1.07 3.20
N ALA A 127 -5.97 0.67 4.20
CA ALA A 127 -7.18 -0.10 3.95
C ALA A 127 -8.18 0.69 3.10
N THR A 128 -8.67 0.05 2.06
CA THR A 128 -9.68 0.63 1.17
C THR A 128 -10.99 -0.14 1.22
N LEU A 129 -11.00 -1.27 1.93
CA LEU A 129 -12.18 -2.11 2.10
C LEU A 129 -12.48 -2.28 3.57
N CYS A 130 -13.77 -2.33 3.90
CA CYS A 130 -14.17 -2.68 5.25
C CYS A 130 -13.88 -4.17 5.50
N VAL A 131 -13.95 -4.59 6.76
CA VAL A 131 -13.63 -5.97 7.12
C VAL A 131 -14.48 -6.97 6.33
N SER A 132 -15.78 -6.72 6.22
CA SER A 132 -16.69 -7.62 5.50
C SER A 132 -16.31 -7.78 4.05
N CYS A 133 -16.03 -6.68 3.37
CA CYS A 133 -15.65 -6.74 1.95
C CYS A 133 -14.30 -7.38 1.75
N LYS A 134 -13.36 -7.11 2.66
CA LYS A 134 -12.03 -7.72 2.60
C LYS A 134 -12.13 -9.24 2.76
N GLN A 135 -12.94 -9.69 3.68
CA GLN A 135 -13.17 -11.13 3.88
C GLN A 135 -13.77 -11.78 2.66
N LYS A 136 -14.75 -11.12 2.02
CA LYS A 136 -15.34 -11.64 0.79
C LYS A 136 -14.33 -11.73 -0.34
N GLN A 137 -13.45 -10.75 -0.44
CA GLN A 137 -12.40 -10.76 -1.45
C GLN A 137 -11.45 -11.94 -1.24
N GLU A 138 -11.10 -12.21 0.01
CA GLU A 138 -10.15 -13.29 0.33
C GLU A 138 -10.73 -14.68 0.15
N ARG A 139 -12.05 -14.80 0.13
CA ARG A 139 -12.72 -16.10 -0.06
C ARG A 139 -12.77 -16.55 -1.52
N ARG A 140 -12.42 -15.70 -2.44
CA ARG A 140 -12.48 -16.03 -3.87
C ARG A 140 -11.24 -16.73 -4.38
#